data_df971cfabe47733932bdad36def68ce6
#
_entry.id   df971cfabe47733932bdad36def68ce6
#
_cell.length_a   1.000
_cell.length_b   1.000
_cell.length_c   1.000
_cell.angle_alpha   90.00
_cell.angle_beta   90.00
_cell.angle_gamma   90.00
#
_symmetry.space_group_name_H-M   'P 1'
#
loop_
_entity.id
_entity.type
_entity.pdbx_description
1 polymer ?
#
loop_
_entity_poly.entity_id
_entity_poly.type
_entity_poly.pdbx_seq_one_letter_code
_entity_poly.pdbx_strand_id
1 'polypeptide(L)'
;PAYTYTASCSVIEHVGATPVMVDIQEDHFEMNYDALAEAITEKTKVVIPVELAGVPCDYRRIFEVVESKRGLFQPSTNLQRYFNRIIVVSDCAHAIGTTRDGVSVAKLADFASYSFHAVKNLTTAEGGCITWNPENELDSEAMYKEFQVYSLHGQTKDALAKIKPGSWEYDIVIPGFKCNMPDIMAAIGLAQLERYPQLLE
;
A
#
# COMPACT_ATOMS: atom_id res chain seq x y z
N PRO A 1 3.62 -7.85 10.41
CA PRO A 1 3.50 -8.58 11.68
C PRO A 1 2.87 -9.96 11.48
N ALA A 2 3.07 -10.87 12.48
CA ALA A 2 2.49 -12.22 12.44
C ALA A 2 0.97 -12.20 12.66
N TYR A 3 0.47 -11.23 13.40
CA TYR A 3 -0.97 -11.02 13.61
C TYR A 3 -1.53 -10.08 12.55
N THR A 4 -2.00 -10.65 11.46
CA THR A 4 -2.56 -9.92 10.31
C THR A 4 -3.50 -10.81 9.50
N TYR A 5 -4.23 -10.21 8.56
CA TYR A 5 -4.95 -10.96 7.54
C TYR A 5 -3.98 -11.53 6.49
N THR A 6 -4.32 -12.67 5.92
CA THR A 6 -3.47 -13.38 4.95
C THR A 6 -3.04 -12.52 3.75
N ALA A 7 -3.79 -11.50 3.39
CA ALA A 7 -3.47 -10.63 2.25
C ALA A 7 -2.09 -9.96 2.38
N SER A 8 -1.73 -9.47 3.59
CA SER A 8 -0.41 -8.85 3.82
C SER A 8 0.75 -9.82 3.53
N CYS A 9 0.54 -11.12 3.73
CA CYS A 9 1.53 -12.15 3.45
C CYS A 9 1.46 -12.65 2.01
N SER A 10 0.24 -12.88 1.49
CA SER A 10 0.03 -13.44 0.15
C SER A 10 0.63 -12.57 -0.95
N VAL A 11 0.56 -11.24 -0.83
CA VAL A 11 1.12 -10.31 -1.82
C VAL A 11 2.64 -10.43 -1.93
N ILE A 12 3.33 -10.82 -0.85
CA ILE A 12 4.78 -11.06 -0.85
C ILE A 12 5.11 -12.28 -1.72
N GLU A 13 4.35 -13.37 -1.55
CA GLU A 13 4.48 -14.58 -2.39
C GLU A 13 4.13 -14.30 -3.86
N HIS A 14 3.08 -13.49 -4.12
CA HIS A 14 2.67 -13.16 -5.48
C HIS A 14 3.75 -12.42 -6.28
N VAL A 15 4.65 -11.71 -5.62
CA VAL A 15 5.79 -11.04 -6.28
C VAL A 15 7.08 -11.87 -6.24
N GLY A 16 7.00 -13.14 -5.82
CA GLY A 16 8.13 -14.07 -5.75
C GLY A 16 9.11 -13.75 -4.62
N ALA A 17 8.70 -12.97 -3.62
CA ALA A 17 9.51 -12.70 -2.43
C ALA A 17 9.17 -13.68 -1.31
N THR A 18 10.05 -13.77 -0.31
CA THR A 18 9.84 -14.64 0.86
C THR A 18 9.33 -13.81 2.02
N PRO A 19 8.16 -14.13 2.61
CA PRO A 19 7.67 -13.46 3.80
C PRO A 19 8.49 -13.85 5.03
N VAL A 20 8.86 -12.85 5.82
CA VAL A 20 9.46 -13.02 7.15
C VAL A 20 8.51 -12.40 8.14
N MET A 21 7.94 -13.23 9.00
CA MET A 21 6.97 -12.78 10.00
C MET A 21 7.70 -12.24 11.22
N VAL A 22 7.26 -11.07 11.67
CA VAL A 22 7.73 -10.41 12.89
C VAL A 22 6.57 -10.40 13.88
N ASP A 23 6.82 -10.70 15.13
CA ASP A 23 5.77 -10.73 16.16
C ASP A 23 5.25 -9.32 16.47
N ILE A 24 4.14 -9.25 17.17
CA ILE A 24 3.56 -8.02 17.71
C ILE A 24 4.19 -7.70 19.07
N GLN A 25 3.97 -6.50 19.56
CA GLN A 25 4.35 -6.11 20.92
C GLN A 25 3.46 -6.81 21.94
N GLU A 26 3.97 -7.01 23.14
CA GLU A 26 3.17 -7.48 24.26
C GLU A 26 2.06 -6.46 24.57
N ASP A 27 0.84 -6.94 24.72
CA ASP A 27 -0.38 -6.16 24.98
C ASP A 27 -0.78 -5.15 23.87
N HIS A 28 -0.15 -5.19 22.68
CA HIS A 28 -0.45 -4.33 21.54
C HIS A 28 -0.54 -5.13 20.24
N PHE A 29 -1.26 -4.58 19.24
CA PHE A 29 -1.31 -5.15 17.89
C PHE A 29 -0.24 -4.59 16.95
N GLU A 30 0.49 -3.57 17.39
CA GLU A 30 1.61 -3.01 16.64
C GLU A 30 2.75 -4.03 16.48
N MET A 31 3.49 -3.93 15.39
CA MET A 31 4.70 -4.72 15.15
C MET A 31 5.71 -4.51 16.29
N ASN A 32 6.39 -5.58 16.71
CA ASN A 32 7.52 -5.48 17.61
C ASN A 32 8.74 -4.91 16.88
N TYR A 33 9.14 -3.71 17.22
CA TYR A 33 10.19 -2.97 16.50
C TYR A 33 11.60 -3.51 16.78
N ASP A 34 11.83 -4.11 17.93
CA ASP A 34 13.11 -4.74 18.25
C ASP A 34 13.25 -6.05 17.45
N ALA A 35 12.20 -6.87 17.41
CA ALA A 35 12.13 -8.05 16.56
C ALA A 35 12.23 -7.69 15.05
N LEU A 36 11.66 -6.56 14.63
CA LEU A 36 11.87 -6.03 13.27
C LEU A 36 13.34 -5.76 12.98
N ALA A 37 14.04 -5.11 13.92
CA ALA A 37 15.46 -4.80 13.77
C ALA A 37 16.32 -6.06 13.66
N GLU A 38 15.97 -7.13 14.38
CA GLU A 38 16.65 -8.42 14.30
C GLU A 38 16.35 -9.17 12.99
N ALA A 39 15.14 -9.05 12.46
CA ALA A 39 14.71 -9.76 11.25
C ALA A 39 15.26 -9.16 9.95
N ILE A 40 15.72 -7.90 9.96
CA ILE A 40 16.24 -7.24 8.76
C ILE A 40 17.61 -7.79 8.37
N THR A 41 17.73 -8.19 7.10
CA THR A 41 18.97 -8.67 6.47
C THR A 41 19.22 -7.92 5.15
N GLU A 42 20.32 -8.23 4.48
CA GLU A 42 20.64 -7.70 3.14
C GLU A 42 19.60 -8.10 2.06
N LYS A 43 18.80 -9.12 2.33
CA LYS A 43 17.71 -9.57 1.46
C LYS A 43 16.42 -8.77 1.64
N THR A 44 16.27 -8.07 2.77
CA THR A 44 15.04 -7.33 3.09
C THR A 44 14.88 -6.14 2.14
N LYS A 45 13.73 -6.06 1.46
CA LYS A 45 13.41 -4.99 0.50
C LYS A 45 12.27 -4.11 0.95
N VAL A 46 11.29 -4.70 1.65
CA VAL A 46 10.07 -4.03 2.09
C VAL A 46 9.74 -4.43 3.52
N VAL A 47 9.19 -3.50 4.28
CA VAL A 47 8.53 -3.75 5.56
C VAL A 47 7.05 -3.41 5.41
N ILE A 48 6.16 -4.30 5.87
CA ILE A 48 4.71 -4.11 5.83
C ILE A 48 4.18 -4.04 7.25
N PRO A 49 4.09 -2.85 7.88
CA PRO A 49 3.30 -2.65 9.09
C PRO A 49 1.81 -2.75 8.75
N VAL A 50 1.00 -3.12 9.75
CA VAL A 50 -0.45 -3.28 9.61
C VAL A 50 -1.15 -2.42 10.66
N GLU A 51 -2.03 -1.54 10.21
CA GLU A 51 -2.83 -0.62 11.04
C GLU A 51 -4.08 -1.36 11.57
N LEU A 52 -3.86 -2.40 12.36
CA LEU A 52 -4.93 -3.29 12.80
C LEU A 52 -5.97 -2.53 13.63
N ALA A 53 -7.24 -2.73 13.33
CA ALA A 53 -8.37 -2.06 13.98
C ALA A 53 -8.27 -0.50 13.94
N GLY A 54 -7.53 0.05 12.98
CA GLY A 54 -7.31 1.49 12.87
C GLY A 54 -6.31 2.06 13.87
N VAL A 55 -5.56 1.22 14.58
CA VAL A 55 -4.48 1.66 15.48
C VAL A 55 -3.21 1.87 14.67
N PRO A 56 -2.70 3.12 14.54
CA PRO A 56 -1.54 3.38 13.70
C PRO A 56 -0.23 2.97 14.40
N CYS A 57 0.63 2.25 13.66
CA CYS A 57 1.97 1.90 14.10
C CYS A 57 2.85 3.14 14.37
N ASP A 58 3.89 3.00 15.19
CA ASP A 58 4.89 4.07 15.38
C ASP A 58 5.88 4.12 14.20
N TYR A 59 5.54 4.91 13.20
CA TYR A 59 6.37 5.09 12.01
C TYR A 59 7.72 5.73 12.29
N ARG A 60 7.82 6.56 13.32
CA ARG A 60 9.12 7.09 13.75
C ARG A 60 10.06 5.95 14.13
N ARG A 61 9.60 5.00 14.95
CA ARG A 61 10.39 3.83 15.32
C ARG A 61 10.68 2.92 14.14
N ILE A 62 9.70 2.71 13.25
CA ILE A 62 9.91 1.91 12.02
C ILE A 62 11.03 2.52 11.19
N PHE A 63 10.99 3.83 10.92
CA PHE A 63 12.01 4.49 10.12
C PHE A 63 13.36 4.58 10.84
N GLU A 64 13.41 4.73 12.16
CA GLU A 64 14.64 4.62 12.94
C GLU A 64 15.32 3.25 12.71
N VAL A 65 14.54 2.17 12.76
CA VAL A 65 15.04 0.81 12.47
C VAL A 65 15.51 0.69 11.02
N VAL A 66 14.70 1.12 10.05
CA VAL A 66 15.04 1.08 8.62
C VAL A 66 16.33 1.83 8.34
N GLU A 67 16.49 3.04 8.89
CA GLU A 67 17.68 3.85 8.70
C GLU A 67 18.92 3.21 9.36
N SER A 68 18.79 2.64 10.55
CA SER A 68 19.88 1.94 11.21
C SER A 68 20.43 0.76 10.41
N LYS A 69 19.60 0.18 9.54
CA LYS A 69 19.93 -0.98 8.68
C LYS A 69 20.21 -0.58 7.22
N ARG A 70 20.26 0.71 6.90
CA ARG A 70 20.50 1.21 5.53
C ARG A 70 21.75 0.61 4.90
N GLY A 71 22.81 0.42 5.66
CA GLY A 71 24.06 -0.16 5.19
C GLY A 71 23.96 -1.62 4.70
N LEU A 72 22.89 -2.34 5.07
CA LEU A 72 22.64 -3.70 4.59
C LEU A 72 21.83 -3.71 3.28
N PHE A 73 21.19 -2.60 2.94
CA PHE A 73 20.25 -2.56 1.82
C PHE A 73 20.95 -2.63 0.47
N GLN A 74 20.50 -3.55 -0.36
CA GLN A 74 21.00 -3.74 -1.73
C GLN A 74 19.84 -3.57 -2.74
N PRO A 75 19.74 -2.43 -3.43
CA PRO A 75 18.65 -2.18 -4.36
C PRO A 75 18.76 -3.05 -5.62
N SER A 76 17.65 -3.59 -6.09
CA SER A 76 17.55 -4.38 -7.33
C SER A 76 16.70 -3.69 -8.41
N THR A 77 15.85 -2.72 -8.04
CA THR A 77 14.97 -1.99 -8.96
C THR A 77 15.28 -0.48 -8.95
N ASN A 78 14.75 0.26 -9.93
CA ASN A 78 14.90 1.72 -9.98
C ASN A 78 14.25 2.40 -8.77
N LEU A 79 13.04 1.97 -8.39
CA LEU A 79 12.35 2.49 -7.21
C LEU A 79 13.15 2.24 -5.93
N GLN A 80 13.73 1.06 -5.78
CA GLN A 80 14.59 0.74 -4.64
C GLN A 80 15.89 1.58 -4.64
N ARG A 81 16.48 1.87 -5.81
CA ARG A 81 17.63 2.77 -5.92
C ARG A 81 17.27 4.21 -5.57
N TYR A 82 16.06 4.64 -5.93
CA TYR A 82 15.56 5.96 -5.58
C TYR A 82 15.48 6.15 -4.06
N PHE A 83 14.83 5.24 -3.35
CA PHE A 83 14.74 5.29 -1.88
C PHE A 83 16.08 5.02 -1.19
N ASN A 84 16.93 4.18 -1.78
CA ASN A 84 18.20 3.73 -1.23
C ASN A 84 18.12 3.25 0.23
N ARG A 85 16.99 2.66 0.58
CA ARG A 85 16.67 2.03 1.85
C ARG A 85 15.50 1.07 1.68
N ILE A 86 15.22 0.30 2.72
CA ILE A 86 14.02 -0.54 2.80
C ILE A 86 12.79 0.36 2.66
N ILE A 87 11.86 -0.04 1.80
CA ILE A 87 10.60 0.66 1.54
C ILE A 87 9.57 0.24 2.58
N VAL A 88 8.79 1.18 3.09
CA VAL A 88 7.71 0.92 4.05
C VAL A 88 6.37 1.02 3.35
N VAL A 89 5.63 -0.09 3.29
CA VAL A 89 4.30 -0.18 2.68
C VAL A 89 3.28 -0.49 3.77
N SER A 90 2.47 0.48 4.16
CA SER A 90 1.45 0.28 5.19
C SER A 90 0.25 -0.50 4.66
N ASP A 91 -0.14 -1.54 5.40
CA ASP A 91 -1.45 -2.16 5.24
C ASP A 91 -2.47 -1.39 6.08
N CYS A 92 -3.15 -0.45 5.43
CA CYS A 92 -4.16 0.43 6.00
C CYS A 92 -5.60 -0.10 5.78
N ALA A 93 -5.78 -1.41 5.60
CA ALA A 93 -7.09 -1.99 5.31
C ALA A 93 -8.16 -1.66 6.39
N HIS A 94 -7.77 -1.26 7.60
CA HIS A 94 -8.65 -0.83 8.69
C HIS A 94 -8.49 0.65 9.06
N ALA A 95 -7.72 1.43 8.32
CA ALA A 95 -7.21 2.71 8.83
C ALA A 95 -7.51 3.92 7.93
N ILE A 96 -8.53 3.83 7.06
CA ILE A 96 -8.95 5.03 6.33
C ILE A 96 -9.46 6.07 7.34
N GLY A 97 -9.01 7.32 7.20
CA GLY A 97 -9.33 8.42 8.13
C GLY A 97 -8.53 8.44 9.44
N THR A 98 -7.78 7.38 9.73
CA THR A 98 -6.94 7.33 10.93
C THR A 98 -5.79 8.34 10.88
N THR A 99 -5.49 8.93 12.03
CA THR A 99 -4.34 9.83 12.20
C THR A 99 -3.51 9.43 13.41
N ARG A 100 -2.21 9.72 13.37
CA ARG A 100 -1.31 9.67 14.52
C ARG A 100 -0.69 11.05 14.69
N ASP A 101 -0.79 11.63 15.88
CA ASP A 101 -0.30 12.98 16.19
C ASP A 101 -0.81 14.05 15.20
N GLY A 102 -2.06 13.90 14.72
CA GLY A 102 -2.70 14.79 13.76
C GLY A 102 -2.26 14.57 12.29
N VAL A 103 -1.39 13.61 12.02
CA VAL A 103 -0.94 13.27 10.66
C VAL A 103 -1.68 12.02 10.18
N SER A 104 -2.26 12.07 8.97
CA SER A 104 -2.92 10.92 8.35
C SER A 104 -1.93 9.79 8.12
N VAL A 105 -2.33 8.55 8.42
CA VAL A 105 -1.52 7.34 8.16
C VAL A 105 -1.10 7.21 6.70
N ALA A 106 -1.88 7.78 5.75
CA ALA A 106 -1.52 7.85 4.35
C ALA A 106 -0.19 8.58 4.05
N LYS A 107 0.26 9.42 4.99
CA LYS A 107 1.50 10.21 4.89
C LYS A 107 2.63 9.70 5.79
N LEU A 108 2.38 8.65 6.57
CA LEU A 108 3.37 8.15 7.54
C LEU A 108 4.30 7.11 6.92
N ALA A 109 3.82 6.30 5.96
CA ALA A 109 4.61 5.32 5.22
C ALA A 109 5.04 5.85 3.85
N ASP A 110 5.88 5.11 3.13
CA ASP A 110 6.20 5.43 1.73
C ASP A 110 5.00 5.20 0.81
N PHE A 111 4.30 4.09 1.04
CA PHE A 111 3.07 3.71 0.37
C PHE A 111 2.06 3.21 1.40
N ALA A 112 0.78 3.39 1.12
CA ALA A 112 -0.30 2.85 1.94
C ALA A 112 -1.37 2.21 1.05
N SER A 113 -1.84 1.01 1.43
CA SER A 113 -2.90 0.29 0.75
C SER A 113 -4.15 0.25 1.61
N TYR A 114 -5.31 0.53 1.01
CA TYR A 114 -6.61 0.55 1.67
C TYR A 114 -7.53 -0.48 1.06
N SER A 115 -8.38 -1.06 1.89
CA SER A 115 -9.45 -1.97 1.47
C SER A 115 -10.81 -1.28 1.58
N PHE A 116 -11.64 -1.47 0.56
CA PHE A 116 -13.05 -1.06 0.53
C PHE A 116 -13.99 -2.29 0.46
N HIS A 117 -13.49 -3.44 0.92
CA HIS A 117 -14.29 -4.64 1.07
C HIS A 117 -15.52 -4.40 1.95
N ALA A 118 -16.57 -5.21 1.80
CA ALA A 118 -17.87 -5.01 2.42
C ALA A 118 -17.86 -4.80 3.94
N VAL A 119 -16.86 -5.35 4.66
CA VAL A 119 -16.78 -5.27 6.13
C VAL A 119 -15.90 -4.10 6.64
N LYS A 120 -15.41 -3.24 5.73
CA LYS A 120 -14.57 -2.11 6.13
C LYS A 120 -15.41 -0.89 6.48
N ASN A 121 -14.84 0.02 7.24
CA ASN A 121 -15.50 1.26 7.67
C ASN A 121 -15.84 2.23 6.53
N LEU A 122 -15.19 2.15 5.38
CA LEU A 122 -15.63 2.66 4.09
C LEU A 122 -15.70 1.50 3.11
N THR A 123 -16.82 1.31 2.44
CA THR A 123 -17.01 0.17 1.55
C THR A 123 -17.50 0.55 0.16
N THR A 124 -17.04 -0.19 -0.83
CA THR A 124 -17.58 -0.21 -2.20
C THR A 124 -18.08 -1.61 -2.57
N ALA A 125 -18.43 -2.45 -1.58
CA ALA A 125 -18.64 -3.89 -1.63
C ALA A 125 -17.31 -4.64 -1.89
N GLU A 126 -16.63 -4.37 -2.98
CA GLU A 126 -15.28 -4.77 -3.29
C GLU A 126 -14.51 -3.57 -3.85
N GLY A 127 -13.28 -3.37 -3.40
CA GLY A 127 -12.42 -2.30 -3.87
C GLY A 127 -11.27 -2.01 -2.94
N GLY A 128 -10.49 -1.03 -3.31
CA GLY A 128 -9.36 -0.52 -2.54
C GLY A 128 -8.66 0.60 -3.29
N CYS A 129 -7.71 1.21 -2.64
CA CYS A 129 -6.81 2.16 -3.27
C CYS A 129 -5.40 2.05 -2.69
N ILE A 130 -4.45 2.58 -3.43
CA ILE A 130 -3.08 2.79 -2.98
C ILE A 130 -2.78 4.28 -3.00
N THR A 131 -2.05 4.74 -2.00
CA THR A 131 -1.51 6.10 -1.92
C THR A 131 -0.01 6.03 -1.71
N TRP A 132 0.69 7.12 -2.02
CA TRP A 132 2.11 7.30 -1.70
C TRP A 132 2.34 8.65 -1.07
N ASN A 133 3.36 8.71 -0.24
CA ASN A 133 3.69 9.93 0.48
C ASN A 133 4.22 10.99 -0.49
N PRO A 134 3.59 12.17 -0.57
CA PRO A 134 4.05 13.24 -1.46
C PRO A 134 5.43 13.80 -1.07
N GLU A 135 5.86 13.64 0.19
CA GLU A 135 7.17 14.08 0.65
C GLU A 135 8.32 13.23 0.08
N ASN A 136 8.00 12.06 -0.49
CA ASN A 136 8.99 11.24 -1.19
C ASN A 136 9.38 11.80 -2.57
N GLU A 137 8.77 12.90 -3.03
CA GLU A 137 9.08 13.56 -4.31
C GLU A 137 9.02 12.64 -5.54
N LEU A 138 8.25 11.56 -5.47
CA LEU A 138 8.00 10.68 -6.61
C LEU A 138 7.19 11.41 -7.69
N ASP A 139 7.51 11.15 -8.96
CA ASP A 139 6.65 11.60 -10.07
C ASP A 139 5.28 10.92 -9.97
N SER A 140 4.32 11.66 -9.41
CA SER A 140 2.98 11.14 -9.13
C SER A 140 2.22 10.74 -10.40
N GLU A 141 2.47 11.40 -11.54
CA GLU A 141 1.82 11.03 -12.80
C GLU A 141 2.41 9.72 -13.34
N ALA A 142 3.71 9.56 -13.27
CA ALA A 142 4.38 8.32 -13.67
C ALA A 142 3.95 7.15 -12.77
N MET A 143 3.91 7.35 -11.45
CA MET A 143 3.44 6.33 -10.49
C MET A 143 1.98 5.94 -10.76
N TYR A 144 1.09 6.91 -10.98
CA TYR A 144 -0.30 6.64 -11.29
C TYR A 144 -0.45 5.81 -12.56
N LYS A 145 0.26 6.16 -13.63
CA LYS A 145 0.27 5.40 -14.90
C LYS A 145 0.78 3.98 -14.71
N GLU A 146 1.84 3.80 -13.93
CA GLU A 146 2.39 2.48 -13.63
C GLU A 146 1.35 1.62 -12.90
N PHE A 147 0.69 2.12 -11.85
CA PHE A 147 -0.37 1.40 -11.16
C PHE A 147 -1.57 1.10 -12.05
N GLN A 148 -1.96 2.01 -12.96
CA GLN A 148 -3.00 1.73 -13.96
C GLN A 148 -2.62 0.55 -14.86
N VAL A 149 -1.40 0.53 -15.37
CA VAL A 149 -0.90 -0.57 -16.19
C VAL A 149 -0.95 -1.90 -15.42
N TYR A 150 -0.45 -1.92 -14.19
CA TYR A 150 -0.49 -3.13 -13.36
C TYR A 150 -1.91 -3.59 -13.04
N SER A 151 -2.85 -2.69 -12.81
CA SER A 151 -4.23 -3.01 -12.42
C SER A 151 -5.15 -3.39 -13.57
N LEU A 152 -4.72 -3.20 -14.84
CA LEU A 152 -5.54 -3.42 -16.03
C LEU A 152 -4.81 -4.29 -17.08
N HIS A 153 -4.41 -5.50 -16.71
CA HIS A 153 -3.77 -6.49 -17.59
C HIS A 153 -2.48 -6.01 -18.29
N GLY A 154 -1.83 -4.98 -17.82
CA GLY A 154 -0.65 -4.40 -18.48
C GLY A 154 -0.98 -3.57 -19.71
N GLN A 155 -2.22 -3.12 -19.88
CA GLN A 155 -2.65 -2.31 -21.02
C GLN A 155 -2.12 -0.88 -20.94
N THR A 156 -1.65 -0.34 -22.07
CA THR A 156 -1.14 1.04 -22.16
C THR A 156 -2.23 2.10 -22.21
N LYS A 157 -3.50 1.71 -22.41
CA LYS A 157 -4.65 2.61 -22.48
C LYS A 157 -5.79 2.09 -21.61
N ASP A 158 -6.37 2.97 -20.83
CA ASP A 158 -7.62 2.75 -20.09
C ASP A 158 -8.87 2.87 -20.98
N ALA A 159 -10.04 2.68 -20.37
CA ALA A 159 -11.33 2.78 -21.09
C ALA A 159 -11.58 4.18 -21.65
N LEU A 160 -11.21 5.26 -20.93
CA LEU A 160 -11.42 6.64 -21.37
C LEU A 160 -10.53 6.98 -22.55
N ALA A 161 -9.28 6.53 -22.54
CA ALA A 161 -8.38 6.73 -23.68
C ALA A 161 -8.87 6.02 -24.95
N LYS A 162 -9.64 4.93 -24.82
CA LYS A 162 -10.20 4.14 -25.93
C LYS A 162 -11.47 4.73 -26.55
N ILE A 163 -12.14 5.68 -25.93
CA ILE A 163 -13.38 6.30 -26.43
C ILE A 163 -13.14 7.17 -27.67
N LYS A 164 -11.95 7.71 -27.86
CA LYS A 164 -11.63 8.55 -29.01
C LYS A 164 -11.65 7.73 -30.30
N PRO A 165 -12.24 8.23 -31.41
CA PRO A 165 -12.24 7.54 -32.69
C PRO A 165 -10.81 7.13 -33.11
N GLY A 166 -10.62 5.87 -33.48
CA GLY A 166 -9.32 5.32 -33.91
C GLY A 166 -8.37 4.97 -32.76
N SER A 167 -8.76 5.11 -31.50
CA SER A 167 -7.89 4.86 -30.33
C SER A 167 -8.08 3.47 -29.66
N TRP A 168 -8.72 2.54 -30.34
CA TRP A 168 -8.97 1.18 -29.83
C TRP A 168 -7.70 0.33 -29.71
N GLU A 169 -6.64 0.64 -30.45
CA GLU A 169 -5.35 -0.05 -30.38
C GLU A 169 -4.64 0.27 -29.06
N TYR A 170 -4.14 -0.74 -28.40
CA TYR A 170 -3.33 -0.67 -27.18
C TYR A 170 -2.32 -1.82 -27.16
N ASP A 171 -1.24 -1.63 -26.45
CA ASP A 171 -0.23 -2.66 -26.22
C ASP A 171 -0.38 -3.27 -24.84
N ILE A 172 0.07 -4.53 -24.70
CA ILE A 172 0.28 -5.20 -23.41
C ILE A 172 1.78 -5.17 -23.13
N VAL A 173 2.19 -4.41 -22.11
CA VAL A 173 3.62 -4.18 -21.79
C VAL A 173 4.13 -5.05 -20.65
N ILE A 174 3.24 -5.55 -19.81
CA ILE A 174 3.54 -6.46 -18.71
C ILE A 174 2.38 -7.46 -18.50
N PRO A 175 2.59 -8.62 -17.88
CA PRO A 175 1.53 -9.50 -17.41
C PRO A 175 0.90 -8.93 -16.13
N GLY A 176 0.05 -7.91 -16.28
CA GLY A 176 -0.59 -7.19 -15.16
C GLY A 176 -1.81 -7.94 -14.62
N PHE A 177 -2.34 -7.45 -13.50
CA PHE A 177 -3.52 -7.96 -12.84
C PHE A 177 -4.81 -7.36 -13.44
N LYS A 178 -5.96 -7.94 -13.09
CA LYS A 178 -7.28 -7.37 -13.37
C LYS A 178 -7.93 -6.97 -12.04
N CYS A 179 -7.67 -5.76 -11.59
CA CYS A 179 -8.15 -5.24 -10.32
C CYS A 179 -8.57 -3.76 -10.37
N ASN A 180 -9.01 -3.29 -11.54
CA ASN A 180 -9.59 -1.95 -11.69
C ASN A 180 -10.98 -1.89 -11.04
N MET A 181 -11.31 -0.74 -10.44
CA MET A 181 -12.62 -0.48 -9.86
C MET A 181 -13.66 -0.19 -10.97
N PRO A 182 -14.79 -0.90 -11.04
CA PRO A 182 -15.91 -0.57 -11.93
C PRO A 182 -16.67 0.68 -11.45
N ASP A 183 -17.34 1.38 -12.37
CA ASP A 183 -18.07 2.63 -12.09
C ASP A 183 -19.18 2.45 -11.05
N ILE A 184 -19.84 1.29 -11.00
CA ILE A 184 -20.86 0.99 -9.99
C ILE A 184 -20.26 1.02 -8.58
N MET A 185 -19.10 0.39 -8.39
CA MET A 185 -18.40 0.39 -7.10
C MET A 185 -17.87 1.78 -6.77
N ALA A 186 -17.37 2.50 -7.75
CA ALA A 186 -16.93 3.89 -7.57
C ALA A 186 -18.09 4.81 -7.12
N ALA A 187 -19.29 4.64 -7.69
CA ALA A 187 -20.48 5.40 -7.29
C ALA A 187 -20.89 5.11 -5.83
N ILE A 188 -20.82 3.84 -5.40
CA ILE A 188 -21.03 3.48 -3.99
C ILE A 188 -19.98 4.19 -3.10
N GLY A 189 -18.71 4.17 -3.52
CA GLY A 189 -17.61 4.83 -2.81
C GLY A 189 -17.82 6.32 -2.65
N LEU A 190 -18.27 7.02 -3.69
CA LEU A 190 -18.58 8.45 -3.63
C LEU A 190 -19.66 8.74 -2.58
N ALA A 191 -20.77 7.98 -2.58
CA ALA A 191 -21.85 8.14 -1.61
C ALA A 191 -21.40 7.83 -0.16
N GLN A 192 -20.49 6.87 0.02
CA GLN A 192 -19.88 6.57 1.32
C GLN A 192 -18.95 7.71 1.75
N LEU A 193 -18.16 8.26 0.84
CA LEU A 193 -17.18 9.31 1.13
C LEU A 193 -17.84 10.61 1.61
N GLU A 194 -18.98 10.98 1.01
CA GLU A 194 -19.78 12.15 1.46
C GLU A 194 -20.21 12.04 2.93
N ARG A 195 -20.45 10.83 3.41
CA ARG A 195 -20.90 10.54 4.78
C ARG A 195 -19.77 10.14 5.72
N TYR A 196 -18.57 10.01 5.18
CA TYR A 196 -17.46 9.39 5.91
C TYR A 196 -17.08 10.09 7.22
N PRO A 197 -17.07 11.45 7.33
CA PRO A 197 -16.83 12.10 8.61
C PRO A 197 -17.79 11.67 9.72
N GLN A 198 -19.06 11.41 9.37
CA GLN A 198 -20.09 10.93 10.30
C GLN A 198 -19.93 9.45 10.66
N LEU A 199 -19.27 8.67 9.79
CA LEU A 199 -19.01 7.25 10.05
C LEU A 199 -17.78 7.02 10.94
N LEU A 200 -16.96 8.07 11.13
CA LEU A 200 -15.80 8.06 12.03
C LEU A 200 -16.13 8.45 13.47
N GLU A 201 -17.32 9.03 13.74
CA GLU A 201 -17.82 9.39 15.08
C GLU A 201 -18.40 8.17 15.80
#